data_aac781b6f4e5430e8d80f803b3e20f8e
#
_entry.id   aac781b6f4e5430e8d80f803b3e20f8e
#
_cell.length_a   1.000
_cell.length_b   1.000
_cell.length_c   1.000
_cell.angle_alpha   90.00
_cell.angle_beta   90.00
_cell.angle_gamma   90.00
#
_symmetry.space_group_name_H-M   'P 1'
#
loop_
_entity.id
_entity.type
_entity.pdbx_description
1 polymer ?
#
loop_
_entity_poly.entity_id
_entity_poly.type
_entity_poly.pdbx_seq_one_letter_code
_entity_poly.pdbx_strand_id
1 'polypeptide(L)'
;MLNPIKKTIALPDGREITLETGKLAKQADGAVELRMGNTMLLATVVSAKEAGEGVDFMPLQVEYKEKYASFGRYPGGFLKREGRASDYEILTSRLVDRVLRPLFPDNYHADTFVNITLYSTDGVDIPDALAGLAASAAIAVSDVPFNGPISEVRVARVDGQFVIDPTFDQLEKADMELMVGATYDNIMMVEGEMDEVSETDLLNALK
;
A
#
# COMPACT_ATOMS: atom_id res chain seq x y z
N MET A 1 -27.29 -9.28 7.19
CA MET A 1 -26.31 -9.15 8.30
C MET A 1 -24.94 -8.92 7.69
N LEU A 2 -24.10 -8.09 8.33
CA LEU A 2 -22.71 -7.94 7.96
C LEU A 2 -21.94 -9.15 8.53
N ASN A 3 -21.25 -9.90 7.68
CA ASN A 3 -20.34 -10.97 8.11
C ASN A 3 -18.92 -10.59 7.71
N PRO A 4 -18.26 -9.68 8.45
CA PRO A 4 -16.90 -9.31 8.14
C PRO A 4 -15.96 -10.50 8.40
N ILE A 5 -14.99 -10.67 7.50
CA ILE A 5 -13.90 -11.63 7.66
C ILE A 5 -12.67 -10.84 8.07
N LYS A 6 -12.05 -11.25 9.17
CA LYS A 6 -10.88 -10.61 9.74
C LYS A 6 -9.72 -11.60 9.82
N LYS A 7 -8.52 -11.14 9.44
CA LYS A 7 -7.24 -11.84 9.61
C LYS A 7 -6.23 -10.91 10.26
N THR A 8 -5.41 -11.46 11.15
CA THR A 8 -4.34 -10.73 11.83
C THR A 8 -3.02 -11.39 11.52
N ILE A 9 -2.02 -10.56 11.22
CA ILE A 9 -0.63 -10.93 10.95
C ILE A 9 0.18 -10.33 12.10
N ALA A 10 0.90 -11.17 12.84
CA ALA A 10 1.82 -10.72 13.88
C ALA A 10 3.20 -10.45 13.26
N LEU A 11 3.77 -9.27 13.52
CA LEU A 11 5.13 -8.92 13.15
C LEU A 11 6.11 -9.44 14.23
N PRO A 12 7.40 -9.64 13.88
CA PRO A 12 8.40 -10.16 14.82
C PRO A 12 8.61 -9.29 16.07
N ASP A 13 8.33 -7.99 15.97
CA ASP A 13 8.44 -7.02 17.06
C ASP A 13 7.20 -6.95 17.97
N GLY A 14 6.18 -7.77 17.68
CA GLY A 14 4.93 -7.85 18.44
C GLY A 14 3.84 -6.89 17.98
N ARG A 15 4.07 -6.05 16.95
CA ARG A 15 3.00 -5.29 16.30
C ARG A 15 2.12 -6.23 15.48
N GLU A 16 0.89 -5.81 15.25
CA GLU A 16 -0.09 -6.60 14.50
C GLU A 16 -0.67 -5.79 13.35
N ILE A 17 -0.72 -6.41 12.16
CA ILE A 17 -1.48 -5.90 11.02
C ILE A 17 -2.78 -6.69 10.93
N THR A 18 -3.90 -6.00 10.88
CA THR A 18 -5.22 -6.60 10.71
C THR A 18 -5.79 -6.24 9.35
N LEU A 19 -6.28 -7.24 8.63
CA LEU A 19 -7.03 -7.10 7.38
C LEU A 19 -8.48 -7.51 7.63
N GLU A 20 -9.43 -6.64 7.27
CA GLU A 20 -10.87 -6.89 7.41
C GLU A 20 -11.59 -6.60 6.10
N THR A 21 -12.43 -7.55 5.63
CA THR A 21 -13.25 -7.39 4.44
C THR A 21 -14.73 -7.65 4.73
N GLY A 22 -15.62 -7.22 3.81
CA GLY A 22 -17.08 -7.44 3.92
C GLY A 22 -17.83 -6.45 4.79
N LYS A 23 -17.16 -5.40 5.31
CA LYS A 23 -17.76 -4.37 6.18
C LYS A 23 -17.99 -3.05 5.44
N LEU A 24 -16.97 -2.53 4.77
CA LEU A 24 -16.97 -1.23 4.10
C LEU A 24 -17.00 -1.40 2.57
N ALA A 25 -17.32 -0.31 1.86
CA ALA A 25 -17.25 -0.17 0.40
C ALA A 25 -17.86 -1.34 -0.40
N LYS A 26 -19.06 -1.79 -0.04
CA LYS A 26 -19.72 -2.97 -0.60
C LYS A 26 -20.11 -2.89 -2.08
N GLN A 27 -19.96 -1.73 -2.71
CA GLN A 27 -20.20 -1.54 -4.14
C GLN A 27 -18.94 -1.71 -4.98
N ALA A 28 -17.76 -1.77 -4.33
CA ALA A 28 -16.52 -2.12 -5.00
C ALA A 28 -16.45 -3.63 -5.27
N ASP A 29 -15.70 -4.03 -6.28
CA ASP A 29 -15.49 -5.44 -6.60
C ASP A 29 -14.67 -6.14 -5.50
N GLY A 30 -13.73 -5.40 -4.89
CA GLY A 30 -13.03 -5.81 -3.67
C GLY A 30 -12.77 -4.64 -2.74
N ALA A 31 -12.84 -4.88 -1.44
CA ALA A 31 -12.57 -3.86 -0.43
C ALA A 31 -11.95 -4.49 0.83
N VAL A 32 -10.89 -3.88 1.32
CA VAL A 32 -10.21 -4.29 2.55
C VAL A 32 -9.88 -3.08 3.41
N GLU A 33 -10.22 -3.16 4.68
CA GLU A 33 -9.71 -2.29 5.72
C GLU A 33 -8.43 -2.91 6.28
N LEU A 34 -7.31 -2.16 6.23
CA LEU A 34 -6.06 -2.53 6.87
C LEU A 34 -5.84 -1.65 8.10
N ARG A 35 -5.43 -2.27 9.19
CA ARG A 35 -5.11 -1.56 10.42
C ARG A 35 -3.79 -2.05 11.01
N MET A 36 -2.91 -1.11 11.38
CA MET A 36 -1.76 -1.30 12.24
C MET A 36 -1.77 -0.21 13.31
N GLY A 37 -1.85 -0.59 14.58
CA GLY A 37 -2.00 0.38 15.67
C GLY A 37 -3.25 1.26 15.49
N ASN A 38 -3.03 2.58 15.39
CA ASN A 38 -4.08 3.57 15.10
C ASN A 38 -4.09 4.04 13.63
N THR A 39 -3.18 3.51 12.81
CA THR A 39 -3.13 3.76 11.37
C THR A 39 -4.11 2.82 10.67
N MET A 40 -5.05 3.38 9.92
CA MET A 40 -6.11 2.66 9.23
C MET A 40 -6.24 3.12 7.78
N LEU A 41 -6.19 2.16 6.87
CA LEU A 41 -6.33 2.34 5.43
C LEU A 41 -7.55 1.59 4.92
N LEU A 42 -8.30 2.21 4.02
CA LEU A 42 -9.32 1.53 3.23
C LEU A 42 -8.82 1.42 1.78
N ALA A 43 -8.60 0.21 1.31
CA ALA A 43 -8.30 -0.08 -0.08
C ALA A 43 -9.52 -0.66 -0.78
N THR A 44 -9.79 -0.18 -1.99
CA THR A 44 -10.88 -0.67 -2.84
C THR A 44 -10.38 -0.89 -4.25
N VAL A 45 -10.91 -1.90 -4.92
CA VAL A 45 -10.70 -2.13 -6.35
C VAL A 45 -12.04 -2.16 -7.06
N VAL A 46 -12.08 -1.53 -8.22
CA VAL A 46 -13.22 -1.56 -9.15
C VAL A 46 -12.65 -1.76 -10.54
N SER A 47 -13.18 -2.72 -11.29
CA SER A 47 -12.78 -2.97 -12.66
C SER A 47 -13.98 -3.00 -13.60
N ALA A 48 -13.80 -2.47 -14.81
CA ALA A 48 -14.78 -2.62 -15.88
C ALA A 48 -14.94 -4.09 -16.22
N LYS A 49 -16.15 -4.50 -16.65
CA LYS A 49 -16.43 -5.89 -17.04
C LYS A 49 -15.78 -6.27 -18.36
N GLU A 50 -15.56 -5.29 -19.23
CA GLU A 50 -15.01 -5.50 -20.58
C GLU A 50 -13.96 -4.42 -20.85
N ALA A 51 -12.98 -4.77 -21.67
CA ALA A 51 -11.99 -3.82 -22.16
C ALA A 51 -12.63 -2.79 -23.10
N GLY A 52 -12.13 -1.55 -23.07
CA GLY A 52 -12.51 -0.55 -24.06
C GLY A 52 -12.11 -0.95 -25.48
N GLU A 53 -12.85 -0.47 -26.48
CA GLU A 53 -12.55 -0.76 -27.88
C GLU A 53 -11.17 -0.19 -28.28
N GLY A 54 -10.31 -1.05 -28.83
CA GLY A 54 -8.96 -0.66 -29.28
C GLY A 54 -7.92 -0.47 -28.18
N VAL A 55 -8.22 -0.85 -26.93
CA VAL A 55 -7.24 -0.81 -25.83
C VAL A 55 -6.35 -2.05 -25.88
N ASP A 56 -5.05 -1.86 -26.00
CA ASP A 56 -4.00 -2.88 -26.10
C ASP A 56 -3.01 -2.90 -24.92
N PHE A 57 -3.34 -2.20 -23.85
CA PHE A 57 -2.55 -2.14 -22.61
C PHE A 57 -3.44 -2.29 -21.37
N MET A 58 -2.85 -2.50 -20.20
CA MET A 58 -3.55 -2.54 -18.92
C MET A 58 -3.79 -1.12 -18.40
N PRO A 59 -5.03 -0.61 -18.43
CA PRO A 59 -5.37 0.73 -17.94
C PRO A 59 -5.60 0.68 -16.42
N LEU A 60 -4.52 0.49 -15.67
CA LEU A 60 -4.52 0.54 -14.20
C LEU A 60 -4.34 1.98 -13.74
N GLN A 61 -5.20 2.41 -12.84
CA GLN A 61 -5.06 3.66 -12.12
C GLN A 61 -5.04 3.37 -10.63
N VAL A 62 -3.96 3.77 -9.97
CA VAL A 62 -3.80 3.69 -8.51
C VAL A 62 -3.84 5.09 -7.92
N GLU A 63 -4.66 5.30 -6.91
CA GLU A 63 -4.74 6.54 -6.15
C GLU A 63 -4.55 6.23 -4.66
N TYR A 64 -3.52 6.82 -4.05
CA TYR A 64 -3.34 6.88 -2.61
C TYR A 64 -3.68 8.29 -2.12
N LYS A 65 -4.44 8.38 -1.05
CA LYS A 65 -4.89 9.66 -0.50
C LYS A 65 -4.94 9.67 1.02
N GLU A 66 -4.39 10.74 1.59
CA GLU A 66 -4.47 11.02 3.02
C GLU A 66 -5.54 12.09 3.28
N LYS A 67 -6.56 11.73 4.05
CA LYS A 67 -7.60 12.69 4.42
C LYS A 67 -7.12 13.56 5.59
N TYR A 68 -7.38 14.86 5.53
CA TYR A 68 -7.15 15.74 6.69
C TYR A 68 -7.83 15.21 7.96
N ALA A 69 -8.99 14.60 7.80
CA ALA A 69 -9.73 13.98 8.90
C ALA A 69 -9.00 12.82 9.58
N SER A 70 -8.06 12.13 8.88
CA SER A 70 -7.26 11.05 9.46
C SER A 70 -6.37 11.52 10.61
N PHE A 71 -5.94 12.79 10.56
CA PHE A 71 -5.15 13.47 11.58
C PHE A 71 -6.00 14.30 12.56
N GLY A 72 -7.34 14.12 12.55
CA GLY A 72 -8.25 14.92 13.36
C GLY A 72 -8.33 16.39 12.94
N ARG A 73 -8.00 16.69 11.68
CA ARG A 73 -7.94 18.06 11.14
C ARG A 73 -8.99 18.24 10.03
N TYR A 74 -9.20 19.47 9.62
CA TYR A 74 -9.98 19.83 8.43
C TYR A 74 -9.11 20.65 7.48
N PRO A 75 -9.41 20.64 6.17
CA PRO A 75 -8.65 21.41 5.19
C PRO A 75 -8.62 22.89 5.52
N GLY A 76 -7.41 23.46 5.49
CA GLY A 76 -7.21 24.90 5.65
C GLY A 76 -7.50 25.68 4.34
N GLY A 77 -7.04 26.92 4.30
CA GLY A 77 -7.18 27.77 3.13
C GLY A 77 -8.60 28.27 2.87
N PHE A 78 -8.77 29.01 1.79
CA PHE A 78 -10.04 29.69 1.45
C PHE A 78 -11.17 28.70 1.11
N LEU A 79 -10.87 27.67 0.32
CA LEU A 79 -11.88 26.75 -0.21
C LEU A 79 -12.35 25.69 0.79
N LYS A 80 -11.62 25.46 1.90
CA LYS A 80 -11.93 24.44 2.90
C LYS A 80 -12.14 23.03 2.31
N ARG A 81 -11.35 22.67 1.30
CA ARG A 81 -11.44 21.41 0.57
C ARG A 81 -10.11 20.65 0.60
N GLU A 82 -10.17 19.33 0.44
CA GLU A 82 -9.04 18.52 0.06
C GLU A 82 -8.46 19.07 -1.25
N GLY A 83 -7.15 19.32 -1.26
CA GLY A 83 -6.46 19.90 -2.40
C GLY A 83 -6.09 18.86 -3.47
N ARG A 84 -5.11 19.23 -4.32
CA ARG A 84 -4.43 18.29 -5.19
C ARG A 84 -3.64 17.31 -4.33
N ALA A 85 -3.38 16.10 -4.87
CA ALA A 85 -2.49 15.17 -4.24
C ALA A 85 -1.10 15.79 -4.00
N SER A 86 -0.53 15.54 -2.83
CA SER A 86 0.85 15.91 -2.49
C SER A 86 1.84 15.06 -3.29
N ASP A 87 3.09 15.50 -3.36
CA ASP A 87 4.15 14.70 -3.99
C ASP A 87 4.32 13.33 -3.32
N TYR A 88 4.17 13.27 -2.00
CA TYR A 88 4.17 12.01 -1.25
C TYR A 88 3.02 11.07 -1.65
N GLU A 89 1.80 11.57 -1.75
CA GLU A 89 0.65 10.77 -2.21
C GLU A 89 0.83 10.28 -3.65
N ILE A 90 1.41 11.11 -4.52
CA ILE A 90 1.71 10.71 -5.92
C ILE A 90 2.78 9.63 -5.95
N LEU A 91 3.87 9.78 -5.18
CA LEU A 91 4.96 8.79 -5.13
C LEU A 91 4.46 7.47 -4.57
N THR A 92 3.71 7.47 -3.47
CA THR A 92 3.10 6.26 -2.91
C THR A 92 2.19 5.57 -3.92
N SER A 93 1.34 6.33 -4.64
CA SER A 93 0.49 5.78 -5.70
C SER A 93 1.31 5.08 -6.79
N ARG A 94 2.45 5.66 -7.19
CA ARG A 94 3.34 5.11 -8.21
C ARG A 94 4.09 3.86 -7.73
N LEU A 95 4.48 3.78 -6.46
CA LEU A 95 5.10 2.59 -5.87
C LEU A 95 4.11 1.42 -5.89
N VAL A 96 2.89 1.65 -5.44
CA VAL A 96 1.82 0.64 -5.46
C VAL A 96 1.48 0.21 -6.90
N ASP A 97 1.33 1.15 -7.85
CA ASP A 97 1.11 0.81 -9.27
C ASP A 97 2.24 -0.08 -9.81
N ARG A 98 3.49 0.30 -9.54
CA ARG A 98 4.69 -0.39 -10.03
C ARG A 98 4.80 -1.82 -9.54
N VAL A 99 4.38 -2.11 -8.31
CA VAL A 99 4.41 -3.46 -7.75
C VAL A 99 3.22 -4.31 -8.18
N LEU A 100 2.06 -3.71 -8.42
CA LEU A 100 0.84 -4.44 -8.79
C LEU A 100 0.75 -4.72 -10.29
N ARG A 101 1.12 -3.76 -11.13
CA ARG A 101 0.92 -3.81 -12.59
C ARG A 101 1.46 -5.07 -13.27
N PRO A 102 2.67 -5.56 -12.97
CA PRO A 102 3.21 -6.76 -13.62
C PRO A 102 2.48 -8.06 -13.28
N LEU A 103 1.58 -8.03 -12.30
CA LEU A 103 0.86 -9.21 -11.83
C LEU A 103 -0.52 -9.39 -12.48
N PHE A 104 -0.96 -8.42 -13.30
CA PHE A 104 -2.13 -8.60 -14.13
C PHE A 104 -1.77 -9.41 -15.38
N PRO A 105 -2.65 -10.29 -15.86
CA PRO A 105 -2.42 -11.03 -17.11
C PRO A 105 -2.23 -10.09 -18.32
N ASP A 106 -1.33 -10.41 -19.22
CA ASP A 106 -1.02 -9.60 -20.42
C ASP A 106 -2.24 -9.31 -21.29
N ASN A 107 -3.24 -10.18 -21.25
CA ASN A 107 -4.48 -10.04 -22.02
C ASN A 107 -5.61 -9.36 -21.24
N TYR A 108 -5.33 -8.84 -20.05
CA TYR A 108 -6.33 -8.13 -19.24
C TYR A 108 -6.24 -6.62 -19.50
N HIS A 109 -7.23 -6.07 -20.21
CA HIS A 109 -7.25 -4.68 -20.67
C HIS A 109 -8.48 -3.90 -20.17
N ALA A 110 -9.15 -4.37 -19.12
CA ALA A 110 -10.28 -3.66 -18.53
C ALA A 110 -9.81 -2.50 -17.64
N ASP A 111 -10.49 -1.36 -17.74
CA ASP A 111 -10.22 -0.20 -16.87
C ASP A 111 -10.31 -0.62 -15.40
N THR A 112 -9.23 -0.47 -14.67
CA THR A 112 -9.13 -0.91 -13.28
C THR A 112 -8.65 0.24 -12.39
N PHE A 113 -9.41 0.51 -11.33
CA PHE A 113 -9.14 1.56 -10.37
C PHE A 113 -8.88 0.95 -9.00
N VAL A 114 -7.73 1.27 -8.43
CA VAL A 114 -7.35 0.89 -7.06
C VAL A 114 -7.24 2.18 -6.23
N ASN A 115 -8.13 2.35 -5.28
CA ASN A 115 -8.14 3.53 -4.41
C ASN A 115 -7.78 3.13 -2.99
N ILE A 116 -6.76 3.78 -2.43
CA ILE A 116 -6.30 3.57 -1.06
C ILE A 116 -6.46 4.89 -0.30
N THR A 117 -7.19 4.86 0.79
CA THR A 117 -7.45 6.06 1.59
C THR A 117 -6.99 5.85 3.02
N LEU A 118 -6.05 6.68 3.48
CA LEU A 118 -5.72 6.83 4.90
C LEU A 118 -6.84 7.63 5.58
N TYR A 119 -7.54 7.05 6.53
CA TYR A 119 -8.65 7.71 7.21
C TYR A 119 -8.49 7.77 8.73
N SER A 120 -7.46 7.15 9.30
CA SER A 120 -7.04 7.29 10.70
C SER A 120 -5.53 7.12 10.82
N THR A 121 -4.89 7.94 11.62
CA THR A 121 -3.47 7.80 12.02
C THR A 121 -3.19 8.61 13.27
N ASP A 122 -2.22 8.17 14.05
CA ASP A 122 -1.65 8.93 15.17
C ASP A 122 -0.28 9.55 14.83
N GLY A 123 0.20 9.32 13.59
CA GLY A 123 1.49 9.82 13.14
C GLY A 123 2.69 9.01 13.64
N VAL A 124 2.49 7.80 14.14
CA VAL A 124 3.57 6.89 14.58
C VAL A 124 4.00 5.97 13.45
N ASP A 125 3.06 5.19 12.91
CA ASP A 125 3.31 4.25 11.82
C ASP A 125 3.23 4.94 10.47
N ILE A 126 4.18 4.63 9.57
CA ILE A 126 4.24 5.17 8.21
C ILE A 126 3.27 4.38 7.32
N PRO A 127 2.30 5.03 6.65
CA PRO A 127 1.22 4.30 5.99
C PRO A 127 1.52 3.81 4.57
N ASP A 128 2.61 4.26 3.93
CA ASP A 128 2.87 4.03 2.50
C ASP A 128 3.13 2.56 2.15
N ALA A 129 3.96 1.85 2.91
CA ALA A 129 4.19 0.43 2.71
C ALA A 129 2.91 -0.39 2.95
N LEU A 130 2.12 0.01 3.95
CA LEU A 130 0.82 -0.60 4.24
C LEU A 130 -0.18 -0.41 3.09
N ALA A 131 -0.01 0.63 2.26
CA ALA A 131 -0.87 0.90 1.12
C ALA A 131 -0.79 -0.19 0.05
N GLY A 132 0.42 -0.68 -0.27
CA GLY A 132 0.61 -1.78 -1.21
C GLY A 132 0.01 -3.09 -0.72
N LEU A 133 0.21 -3.42 0.54
CA LEU A 133 -0.40 -4.60 1.16
C LEU A 133 -1.94 -4.51 1.16
N ALA A 134 -2.50 -3.35 1.50
CA ALA A 134 -3.94 -3.13 1.50
C ALA A 134 -4.54 -3.24 0.09
N ALA A 135 -3.87 -2.67 -0.92
CA ALA A 135 -4.28 -2.74 -2.31
C ALA A 135 -4.25 -4.19 -2.84
N SER A 136 -3.16 -4.92 -2.57
CA SER A 136 -3.04 -6.33 -2.92
C SER A 136 -4.14 -7.18 -2.29
N ALA A 137 -4.43 -6.96 -1.00
CA ALA A 137 -5.50 -7.66 -0.30
C ALA A 137 -6.89 -7.34 -0.89
N ALA A 138 -7.15 -6.07 -1.29
CA ALA A 138 -8.40 -5.69 -1.92
C ALA A 138 -8.60 -6.37 -3.27
N ILE A 139 -7.54 -6.47 -4.10
CA ILE A 139 -7.60 -7.19 -5.37
C ILE A 139 -7.80 -8.70 -5.12
N ALA A 140 -7.10 -9.28 -4.16
CA ALA A 140 -7.17 -10.71 -3.85
C ALA A 140 -8.54 -11.19 -3.34
N VAL A 141 -9.38 -10.29 -2.80
CA VAL A 141 -10.77 -10.61 -2.40
C VAL A 141 -11.81 -10.25 -3.45
N SER A 142 -11.38 -9.76 -4.63
CA SER A 142 -12.23 -9.47 -5.79
C SER A 142 -12.21 -10.61 -6.80
N ASP A 143 -12.97 -10.46 -7.88
CA ASP A 143 -12.96 -11.35 -9.05
C ASP A 143 -12.00 -10.86 -10.17
N VAL A 144 -11.24 -9.79 -9.92
CA VAL A 144 -10.24 -9.26 -10.85
C VAL A 144 -9.08 -10.24 -10.98
N PRO A 145 -8.71 -10.66 -12.21
CA PRO A 145 -7.60 -11.59 -12.41
C PRO A 145 -6.28 -11.00 -12.00
N PHE A 146 -5.58 -11.67 -11.08
CA PHE A 146 -4.38 -11.17 -10.44
C PHE A 146 -3.45 -12.30 -10.00
N ASN A 147 -2.20 -12.27 -10.41
CA ASN A 147 -1.17 -13.27 -10.10
C ASN A 147 -0.41 -12.97 -8.78
N GLY A 148 -1.01 -12.16 -7.90
CA GLY A 148 -0.54 -11.94 -6.54
C GLY A 148 -0.99 -13.05 -5.57
N PRO A 149 -1.00 -12.76 -4.28
CA PRO A 149 -0.81 -11.44 -3.65
C PRO A 149 0.64 -10.97 -3.60
N ILE A 150 0.80 -9.68 -3.30
CA ILE A 150 2.09 -9.09 -2.91
C ILE A 150 2.06 -8.63 -1.45
N SER A 151 3.23 -8.54 -0.86
CA SER A 151 3.50 -7.72 0.32
C SER A 151 4.42 -6.57 -0.09
N GLU A 152 4.16 -5.40 0.44
CA GLU A 152 5.03 -4.24 0.34
C GLU A 152 5.43 -3.85 1.76
N VAL A 153 6.70 -3.67 2.00
CA VAL A 153 7.25 -3.34 3.32
C VAL A 153 8.35 -2.29 3.18
N ARG A 154 8.46 -1.44 4.19
CA ARG A 154 9.61 -0.56 4.34
C ARG A 154 10.62 -1.23 5.25
N VAL A 155 11.86 -1.35 4.79
CA VAL A 155 12.98 -1.87 5.57
C VAL A 155 13.94 -0.74 5.84
N ALA A 156 14.23 -0.46 7.09
CA ALA A 156 15.25 0.50 7.49
C ALA A 156 16.38 -0.19 8.25
N ARG A 157 17.59 0.39 8.18
CA ARG A 157 18.68 -0.01 9.06
C ARG A 157 18.93 1.10 10.06
N VAL A 158 18.73 0.80 11.34
CA VAL A 158 18.89 1.73 12.46
C VAL A 158 19.90 1.14 13.44
N ASP A 159 20.98 1.84 13.73
CA ASP A 159 22.06 1.38 14.61
C ASP A 159 22.61 -0.03 14.19
N GLY A 160 22.68 -0.29 12.88
CA GLY A 160 23.14 -1.54 12.30
C GLY A 160 22.15 -2.72 12.37
N GLN A 161 20.90 -2.49 12.80
CA GLN A 161 19.84 -3.51 12.87
C GLN A 161 18.74 -3.20 11.85
N PHE A 162 18.21 -4.26 11.21
CA PHE A 162 17.08 -4.12 10.29
C PHE A 162 15.75 -4.04 11.04
N VAL A 163 14.94 -3.07 10.65
CA VAL A 163 13.59 -2.84 11.18
C VAL A 163 12.61 -2.85 10.02
N ILE A 164 11.54 -3.65 10.14
CA ILE A 164 10.45 -3.71 9.16
C ILE A 164 9.38 -2.70 9.58
N ASP A 165 8.91 -1.91 8.61
CA ASP A 165 7.94 -0.85 8.79
C ASP A 165 8.30 0.05 9.99
N PRO A 166 9.45 0.78 9.91
CA PRO A 166 9.92 1.63 10.98
C PRO A 166 8.91 2.73 11.29
N THR A 167 8.96 3.24 12.51
CA THR A 167 8.27 4.48 12.87
C THR A 167 8.99 5.68 12.27
N PHE A 168 8.34 6.85 12.22
CA PHE A 168 8.98 8.09 11.77
C PHE A 168 10.26 8.40 12.55
N ASP A 169 10.26 8.25 13.89
CA ASP A 169 11.44 8.49 14.75
C ASP A 169 12.60 7.52 14.48
N GLN A 170 12.30 6.30 14.03
CA GLN A 170 13.30 5.31 13.64
C GLN A 170 13.88 5.64 12.27
N LEU A 171 13.02 6.07 11.35
CA LEU A 171 13.43 6.40 9.99
C LEU A 171 14.40 7.60 9.95
N GLU A 172 14.18 8.62 10.81
CA GLU A 172 15.10 9.76 10.93
C GLU A 172 16.53 9.37 11.31
N LYS A 173 16.74 8.19 11.90
CA LYS A 173 18.05 7.69 12.36
C LYS A 173 18.61 6.61 11.45
N ALA A 174 17.87 6.23 10.42
CA ALA A 174 18.27 5.17 9.52
C ALA A 174 19.39 5.63 8.58
N ASP A 175 20.37 4.76 8.36
CA ASP A 175 21.42 4.94 7.36
C ASP A 175 21.10 4.22 6.04
N MET A 176 20.03 3.45 6.04
CA MET A 176 19.45 2.79 4.86
C MET A 176 17.94 2.70 5.02
N GLU A 177 17.24 2.99 3.94
CA GLU A 177 15.81 2.87 3.82
C GLU A 177 15.47 2.26 2.46
N LEU A 178 14.70 1.19 2.46
CA LEU A 178 14.24 0.50 1.26
C LEU A 178 12.73 0.27 1.33
N MET A 179 12.03 0.56 0.23
CA MET A 179 10.70 0.06 -0.03
C MET A 179 10.82 -1.19 -0.89
N VAL A 180 10.32 -2.30 -0.41
CA VAL A 180 10.41 -3.61 -1.08
C VAL A 180 9.02 -4.15 -1.31
N GLY A 181 8.69 -4.42 -2.57
CA GLY A 181 7.46 -5.11 -2.96
C GLY A 181 7.78 -6.50 -3.51
N ALA A 182 7.17 -7.54 -2.95
CA ALA A 182 7.47 -8.92 -3.32
C ALA A 182 6.20 -9.80 -3.36
N THR A 183 6.23 -10.80 -4.25
CA THR A 183 5.37 -11.99 -4.17
C THR A 183 6.05 -13.03 -3.29
N TYR A 184 5.44 -14.21 -3.16
CA TYR A 184 6.09 -15.31 -2.43
C TYR A 184 7.43 -15.73 -3.03
N ASP A 185 7.56 -15.69 -4.36
CA ASP A 185 8.71 -16.22 -5.07
C ASP A 185 9.65 -15.14 -5.64
N ASN A 186 9.18 -13.90 -5.81
CA ASN A 186 9.90 -12.88 -6.56
C ASN A 186 9.83 -11.50 -5.89
N ILE A 187 10.96 -10.79 -5.94
CA ILE A 187 11.00 -9.35 -5.65
C ILE A 187 10.51 -8.61 -6.90
N MET A 188 9.45 -7.85 -6.76
CA MET A 188 8.81 -7.11 -7.86
C MET A 188 9.30 -5.68 -7.97
N MET A 189 9.66 -5.08 -6.84
CA MET A 189 10.09 -3.69 -6.76
C MET A 189 11.02 -3.49 -5.58
N VAL A 190 12.08 -2.72 -5.81
CA VAL A 190 12.97 -2.18 -4.77
C VAL A 190 13.21 -0.72 -5.10
N GLU A 191 13.04 0.14 -4.13
CA GLU A 191 13.37 1.56 -4.22
C GLU A 191 13.80 2.07 -2.84
N GLY A 192 14.76 2.98 -2.79
CA GLY A 192 15.19 3.52 -1.51
C GLY A 192 16.45 4.36 -1.62
N GLU A 193 16.93 4.79 -0.48
CA GLU A 193 18.16 5.56 -0.33
C GLU A 193 19.03 5.02 0.80
N MET A 194 20.33 5.30 0.75
CA MET A 194 21.27 4.81 1.74
C MET A 194 22.55 5.63 1.79
N ASP A 195 23.17 5.69 2.95
CA ASP A 195 24.42 6.35 3.22
C ASP A 195 25.60 5.36 3.11
N GLU A 196 26.11 5.13 1.88
CA GLU A 196 27.29 4.29 1.61
C GLU A 196 27.27 2.89 2.27
N VAL A 197 26.09 2.25 2.25
CA VAL A 197 25.90 0.91 2.82
C VAL A 197 26.51 -0.15 1.92
N SER A 198 27.04 -1.24 2.51
CA SER A 198 27.64 -2.34 1.74
C SER A 198 26.60 -3.13 0.93
N GLU A 199 27.01 -3.69 -0.22
CA GLU A 199 26.16 -4.60 -1.00
C GLU A 199 25.67 -5.81 -0.19
N THR A 200 26.49 -6.28 0.76
CA THR A 200 26.12 -7.39 1.65
C THR A 200 24.96 -7.01 2.57
N ASP A 201 24.98 -5.79 3.13
CA ASP A 201 23.90 -5.30 3.98
C ASP A 201 22.63 -5.07 3.17
N LEU A 202 22.75 -4.52 1.95
CA LEU A 202 21.64 -4.38 1.03
C LEU A 202 20.96 -5.73 0.72
N LEU A 203 21.76 -6.76 0.40
CA LEU A 203 21.25 -8.11 0.15
C LEU A 203 20.60 -8.74 1.40
N ASN A 204 21.11 -8.42 2.59
CA ASN A 204 20.51 -8.90 3.84
C ASN A 204 19.18 -8.21 4.15
N ALA A 205 19.02 -6.95 3.78
CA ALA A 205 17.77 -6.21 3.93
C ALA A 205 16.65 -6.74 3.00
N LEU A 206 17.01 -7.38 1.88
CA LEU A 206 16.08 -7.94 0.90
C LEU A 206 15.65 -9.39 1.23
N LYS A 207 16.23 -10.03 2.23
CA LYS A 207 15.92 -11.41 2.67
C LYS A 207 14.89 -11.43 3.78
#